data_4e4f4b8f7347c9eb8399088036b336fc
#
_entry.id   4e4f4b8f7347c9eb8399088036b336fc
#
_cell.length_a   1.000
_cell.length_b   1.000
_cell.length_c   1.000
_cell.angle_alpha   90.00
_cell.angle_beta   90.00
_cell.angle_gamma   90.00
#
_symmetry.space_group_name_H-M   'P 1'
#
loop_
_entity.id
_entity.type
_entity.pdbx_description
1 polymer ?
#
loop_
_entity_poly.entity_id
_entity_poly.type
_entity_poly.pdbx_seq_one_letter_code
_entity_poly.pdbx_strand_id
1 'polypeptide(L)'
;MRLTDVIIGCIVLTLTILPVKSSLATIGEVTQLEGKGVIDRQDGENDIVIEKQLDIFSYDTVKTGNGKVGIEFIDATRVDVTQHSKLLIDEFVYDPNTKTGKLSLKAKLGTVRYASGQIAKNSATDVKITTPTATIGVRGTDFTMTIDEVGSSTIILLPSC
;
A
#
# COMPACT_ATOMS: atom_id res chain seq x y z
N MET A 1 43.59 31.40 -56.18
CA MET A 1 44.44 31.84 -55.09
C MET A 1 43.65 31.98 -53.81
N ARG A 2 43.96 31.16 -52.81
CA ARG A 2 43.46 31.03 -51.46
C ARG A 2 42.00 30.57 -51.25
N LEU A 3 41.90 29.28 -51.07
CA LEU A 3 40.85 28.56 -50.40
C LEU A 3 40.78 29.07 -48.93
N THR A 4 39.59 29.37 -48.47
CA THR A 4 39.26 29.47 -47.05
C THR A 4 38.27 28.34 -46.71
N ASP A 5 38.80 27.33 -46.05
CA ASP A 5 38.03 26.22 -45.51
C ASP A 5 37.07 26.72 -44.43
N VAL A 6 35.79 26.59 -44.67
CA VAL A 6 34.73 26.78 -43.65
C VAL A 6 34.46 25.41 -43.06
N ILE A 7 35.08 25.15 -41.90
CA ILE A 7 34.78 23.99 -41.08
C ILE A 7 33.44 24.25 -40.38
N ILE A 8 32.36 23.66 -40.90
CA ILE A 8 31.05 23.65 -40.22
C ILE A 8 31.14 22.58 -39.11
N GLY A 9 31.40 23.05 -37.89
CA GLY A 9 31.34 22.23 -36.69
C GLY A 9 29.90 21.81 -36.39
N CYS A 10 29.54 20.55 -36.68
CA CYS A 10 28.28 19.98 -36.33
C CYS A 10 28.27 19.71 -34.82
N ILE A 11 27.73 20.64 -34.01
CA ILE A 11 27.52 20.41 -32.59
C ILE A 11 26.32 19.46 -32.49
N VAL A 12 26.62 18.17 -32.30
CA VAL A 12 25.60 17.17 -31.94
C VAL A 12 25.28 17.39 -30.47
N LEU A 13 24.17 18.10 -30.22
CA LEU A 13 23.60 18.25 -28.88
C LEU A 13 22.96 16.91 -28.48
N THR A 14 23.72 16.05 -27.82
CA THR A 14 23.19 14.81 -27.24
C THR A 14 22.29 15.15 -26.06
N LEU A 15 20.98 15.18 -26.30
CA LEU A 15 19.96 15.31 -25.28
C LEU A 15 19.96 14.00 -24.43
N THR A 16 20.65 14.02 -23.30
CA THR A 16 20.63 12.94 -22.33
C THR A 16 19.27 12.93 -21.65
N ILE A 17 18.39 12.03 -22.05
CA ILE A 17 17.11 11.77 -21.36
C ILE A 17 17.46 11.05 -20.07
N LEU A 18 17.48 11.76 -18.95
CA LEU A 18 17.56 11.15 -17.63
C LEU A 18 16.23 10.40 -17.35
N PRO A 19 16.28 9.14 -16.91
CA PRO A 19 15.07 8.44 -16.53
C PRO A 19 14.44 9.14 -15.32
N VAL A 20 13.27 9.71 -15.50
CA VAL A 20 12.46 10.23 -14.39
C VAL A 20 12.00 9.01 -13.59
N LYS A 21 12.64 8.75 -12.45
CA LYS A 21 12.12 7.80 -11.47
C LYS A 21 10.82 8.39 -10.94
N SER A 22 9.70 7.73 -11.23
CA SER A 22 8.42 8.06 -10.59
C SER A 22 8.59 7.83 -9.10
N SER A 23 8.65 8.92 -8.32
CA SER A 23 8.64 8.85 -6.87
C SER A 23 7.23 8.41 -6.45
N LEU A 24 7.08 7.17 -6.05
CA LEU A 24 5.87 6.71 -5.39
C LEU A 24 5.73 7.47 -4.07
N ALA A 25 4.55 8.04 -3.84
CA ALA A 25 4.29 8.72 -2.57
C ALA A 25 4.09 7.68 -1.48
N THR A 26 4.79 7.84 -0.35
CA THR A 26 4.59 7.04 0.86
C THR A 26 3.18 7.26 1.40
N ILE A 27 2.45 6.18 1.59
CA ILE A 27 1.05 6.21 2.09
C ILE A 27 0.92 5.71 3.53
N GLY A 28 1.97 5.18 4.10
CA GLY A 28 2.02 4.64 5.46
C GLY A 28 3.38 4.04 5.77
N GLU A 29 3.50 3.49 6.96
CA GLU A 29 4.72 2.84 7.43
C GLU A 29 4.43 1.58 8.27
N VAL A 30 5.41 0.71 8.39
CA VAL A 30 5.37 -0.43 9.29
C VAL A 30 5.68 0.03 10.72
N THR A 31 4.67 0.00 11.59
CA THR A 31 4.81 0.40 13.01
C THR A 31 5.11 -0.75 13.95
N GLN A 32 4.66 -1.96 13.62
CA GLN A 32 4.91 -3.16 14.39
C GLN A 32 5.42 -4.29 13.51
N LEU A 33 6.41 -5.01 14.00
CA LEU A 33 6.94 -6.20 13.35
C LEU A 33 7.27 -7.25 14.42
N GLU A 34 6.62 -8.41 14.29
CA GLU A 34 6.91 -9.62 15.03
C GLU A 34 7.16 -10.74 14.01
N GLY A 35 8.25 -11.47 14.14
CA GLY A 35 8.63 -12.52 13.20
C GLY A 35 9.11 -12.01 11.85
N LYS A 36 8.66 -12.64 10.76
CA LYS A 36 9.10 -12.33 9.38
C LYS A 36 7.94 -12.07 8.45
N GLY A 37 8.13 -11.11 7.57
CA GLY A 37 7.24 -10.80 6.46
C GLY A 37 8.01 -10.23 5.29
N VAL A 38 7.38 -10.22 4.11
CA VAL A 38 7.93 -9.63 2.89
C VAL A 38 6.86 -8.79 2.19
N ILE A 39 7.32 -7.86 1.39
CA ILE A 39 6.46 -7.03 0.52
C ILE A 39 6.85 -7.27 -0.93
N ASP A 40 5.84 -7.46 -1.78
CA ASP A 40 6.00 -7.37 -3.23
C ASP A 40 5.49 -5.99 -3.68
N ARG A 41 6.27 -5.28 -4.48
CA ARG A 41 5.94 -3.97 -5.03
C ARG A 41 5.50 -4.03 -6.49
N GLN A 42 4.78 -3.01 -6.92
CA GLN A 42 4.29 -2.92 -8.30
C GLN A 42 5.42 -2.72 -9.32
N ASP A 43 6.53 -2.13 -8.93
CA ASP A 43 7.71 -1.90 -9.79
C ASP A 43 8.51 -3.17 -10.14
N GLY A 44 8.08 -4.32 -9.61
CA GLY A 44 8.68 -5.63 -9.84
C GLY A 44 9.68 -6.05 -8.77
N GLU A 45 9.92 -5.22 -7.75
CA GLU A 45 10.65 -5.65 -6.57
C GLU A 45 9.79 -6.60 -5.73
N ASN A 46 10.26 -7.83 -5.57
CA ASN A 46 9.55 -8.88 -4.83
C ASN A 46 10.36 -9.33 -3.63
N ASP A 47 9.64 -9.88 -2.64
CA ASP A 47 10.21 -10.46 -1.41
C ASP A 47 11.12 -9.50 -0.62
N ILE A 48 10.80 -8.20 -0.66
CA ILE A 48 11.45 -7.19 0.17
C ILE A 48 11.20 -7.53 1.64
N VAL A 49 12.26 -7.79 2.40
CA VAL A 49 12.13 -8.09 3.82
C VAL A 49 11.55 -6.90 4.57
N ILE A 50 10.50 -7.14 5.35
CA ILE A 50 9.86 -6.10 6.15
C ILE A 50 10.75 -5.77 7.35
N GLU A 51 10.95 -4.48 7.56
CA GLU A 51 11.60 -3.90 8.74
C GLU A 51 10.67 -2.86 9.38
N LYS A 52 10.93 -2.50 10.64
CA LYS A 52 10.21 -1.38 11.27
C LYS A 52 10.53 -0.08 10.55
N GLN A 53 9.53 0.79 10.42
CA GLN A 53 9.60 2.05 9.70
C GLN A 53 9.83 1.90 8.18
N LEU A 54 9.59 0.69 7.62
CA LEU A 54 9.58 0.50 6.18
C LEU A 54 8.37 1.25 5.59
N ASP A 55 8.64 2.08 4.58
CA ASP A 55 7.62 2.80 3.83
C ASP A 55 6.70 1.85 3.06
N ILE A 56 5.42 2.13 3.12
CA ILE A 56 4.35 1.44 2.39
C ILE A 56 3.86 2.31 1.25
N PHE A 57 3.64 1.69 0.10
CA PHE A 57 3.15 2.33 -1.12
C PHE A 57 1.85 1.70 -1.61
N SER A 58 1.10 2.43 -2.44
CA SER A 58 -0.04 1.85 -3.15
C SER A 58 0.42 0.68 -4.01
N TYR A 59 -0.41 -0.35 -4.07
CA TYR A 59 -0.19 -1.62 -4.75
C TYR A 59 0.84 -2.56 -4.09
N ASP A 60 1.37 -2.22 -2.93
CA ASP A 60 2.19 -3.15 -2.16
C ASP A 60 1.35 -4.36 -1.72
N THR A 61 1.92 -5.55 -1.86
CA THR A 61 1.36 -6.79 -1.32
C THR A 61 2.17 -7.25 -0.13
N VAL A 62 1.58 -7.17 1.05
CA VAL A 62 2.17 -7.63 2.31
C VAL A 62 1.90 -9.11 2.49
N LYS A 63 2.96 -9.89 2.70
CA LYS A 63 2.91 -11.32 2.99
C LYS A 63 3.61 -11.58 4.33
N THR A 64 2.93 -12.26 5.24
CA THR A 64 3.51 -12.65 6.52
C THR A 64 3.77 -14.16 6.55
N GLY A 65 4.88 -14.55 7.12
CA GLY A 65 5.15 -15.92 7.52
C GLY A 65 4.67 -16.17 8.97
N ASN A 66 5.54 -16.72 9.80
CA ASN A 66 5.29 -16.84 11.24
C ASN A 66 5.54 -15.48 11.91
N GLY A 67 4.54 -14.61 11.89
CA GLY A 67 4.70 -13.28 12.46
C GLY A 67 3.50 -12.39 12.27
N LYS A 68 3.64 -11.14 12.71
CA LYS A 68 2.62 -10.09 12.61
C LYS A 68 3.27 -8.81 12.12
N VAL A 69 2.62 -8.13 11.20
CA VAL A 69 3.00 -6.82 10.67
C VAL A 69 1.88 -5.82 10.95
N GLY A 70 2.18 -4.77 11.69
CA GLY A 70 1.28 -3.63 11.89
C GLY A 70 1.68 -2.48 10.97
N ILE A 71 0.72 -1.97 10.22
CA ILE A 71 0.85 -0.86 9.28
C ILE A 71 -0.01 0.30 9.78
N GLU A 72 0.54 1.50 9.79
CA GLU A 72 -0.20 2.73 10.03
C GLU A 72 -0.15 3.61 8.77
N PHE A 73 -1.32 3.94 8.23
CA PHE A 73 -1.46 4.82 7.09
C PHE A 73 -1.47 6.29 7.52
N ILE A 74 -1.15 7.19 6.59
CA ILE A 74 -1.10 8.64 6.86
C ILE A 74 -2.44 9.26 7.28
N ASP A 75 -3.57 8.58 7.06
CA ASP A 75 -4.89 8.95 7.58
C ASP A 75 -5.19 8.40 8.98
N ALA A 76 -4.19 7.79 9.64
CA ALA A 76 -4.29 7.08 10.91
C ALA A 76 -5.15 5.81 10.88
N THR A 77 -5.41 5.24 9.70
CA THR A 77 -5.92 3.87 9.59
C THR A 77 -4.82 2.90 10.03
N ARG A 78 -5.19 1.91 10.83
CA ARG A 78 -4.26 0.84 11.25
C ARG A 78 -4.72 -0.51 10.74
N VAL A 79 -3.77 -1.27 10.24
CA VAL A 79 -4.00 -2.61 9.73
C VAL A 79 -2.96 -3.57 10.30
N ASP A 80 -3.40 -4.55 11.06
CA ASP A 80 -2.55 -5.61 11.56
C ASP A 80 -2.73 -6.87 10.68
N VAL A 81 -1.67 -7.28 10.02
CA VAL A 81 -1.61 -8.50 9.21
C VAL A 81 -0.96 -9.59 10.06
N THR A 82 -1.73 -10.61 10.45
CA THR A 82 -1.23 -11.68 11.32
C THR A 82 -0.46 -12.75 10.54
N GLN A 83 -0.07 -13.83 11.19
CA GLN A 83 0.70 -14.90 10.56
C GLN A 83 -0.03 -15.54 9.36
N HIS A 84 0.75 -16.01 8.37
CA HIS A 84 0.26 -16.70 7.17
C HIS A 84 -0.81 -15.93 6.40
N SER A 85 -0.67 -14.62 6.35
CA SER A 85 -1.65 -13.72 5.73
C SER A 85 -1.10 -13.07 4.46
N LYS A 86 -2.02 -12.69 3.57
CA LYS A 86 -1.71 -11.95 2.35
C LYS A 86 -2.70 -10.82 2.14
N LEU A 87 -2.19 -9.59 2.16
CA LEU A 87 -2.95 -8.35 2.00
C LEU A 87 -2.37 -7.52 0.86
N LEU A 88 -3.19 -7.15 -0.11
CA LEU A 88 -2.85 -6.16 -1.15
C LEU A 88 -3.46 -4.81 -0.77
N ILE A 89 -2.66 -3.76 -0.81
CA ILE A 89 -3.08 -2.37 -0.72
C ILE A 89 -3.36 -1.90 -2.14
N ASP A 90 -4.64 -1.95 -2.54
CA ASP A 90 -5.04 -1.75 -3.93
C ASP A 90 -5.07 -0.27 -4.35
N GLU A 91 -5.59 0.60 -3.49
CA GLU A 91 -5.64 2.04 -3.72
C GLU A 91 -5.56 2.79 -2.39
N PHE A 92 -4.79 3.85 -2.35
CA PHE A 92 -4.83 4.82 -1.25
C PHE A 92 -4.64 6.22 -1.78
N VAL A 93 -5.60 7.09 -1.47
CA VAL A 93 -5.55 8.54 -1.72
C VAL A 93 -6.05 9.24 -0.48
N TYR A 94 -5.36 10.27 -0.03
CA TYR A 94 -5.75 11.03 1.16
C TYR A 94 -5.38 12.50 1.02
N ASP A 95 -6.33 13.38 1.30
CA ASP A 95 -6.12 14.82 1.46
C ASP A 95 -6.18 15.20 2.95
N PRO A 96 -5.05 15.56 3.57
CA PRO A 96 -5.02 15.91 4.98
C PRO A 96 -5.77 17.19 5.34
N ASN A 97 -6.01 18.10 4.38
CA ASN A 97 -6.72 19.35 4.61
C ASN A 97 -8.22 19.11 4.78
N THR A 98 -8.79 18.28 3.92
CA THR A 98 -10.22 17.94 3.94
C THR A 98 -10.51 16.68 4.75
N LYS A 99 -9.48 15.89 5.08
CA LYS A 99 -9.57 14.56 5.71
C LYS A 99 -10.42 13.58 4.90
N THR A 100 -10.45 13.75 3.60
CA THR A 100 -11.16 12.90 2.65
C THR A 100 -10.18 12.08 1.83
N GLY A 101 -10.65 11.01 1.23
CA GLY A 101 -9.80 10.16 0.40
C GLY A 101 -10.47 8.85 0.04
N LYS A 102 -9.67 7.89 -0.40
CA LYS A 102 -10.10 6.53 -0.70
C LYS A 102 -9.08 5.54 -0.18
N LEU A 103 -9.57 4.43 0.35
CA LEU A 103 -8.77 3.28 0.73
C LEU A 103 -9.42 2.01 0.21
N SER A 104 -8.68 1.26 -0.60
CA SER A 104 -9.07 -0.06 -1.07
C SER A 104 -8.05 -1.10 -0.65
N LEU A 105 -8.49 -2.09 0.12
CA LEU A 105 -7.68 -3.22 0.55
C LEU A 105 -8.26 -4.52 -0.02
N LYS A 106 -7.38 -5.46 -0.39
CA LYS A 106 -7.77 -6.82 -0.80
C LYS A 106 -7.09 -7.85 0.10
N ALA A 107 -7.86 -8.38 1.05
CA ALA A 107 -7.40 -9.47 1.91
C ALA A 107 -7.59 -10.80 1.18
N LYS A 108 -6.49 -11.49 0.88
CA LYS A 108 -6.52 -12.71 0.05
C LYS A 108 -6.46 -13.98 0.88
N LEU A 109 -5.80 -13.94 2.03
CA LEU A 109 -5.61 -15.09 2.92
C LEU A 109 -5.25 -14.61 4.32
N GLY A 110 -5.61 -15.40 5.34
CA GLY A 110 -5.22 -15.23 6.73
C GLY A 110 -6.08 -14.26 7.50
N THR A 111 -5.58 -13.73 8.60
CA THR A 111 -6.34 -12.85 9.49
C THR A 111 -5.78 -11.43 9.46
N VAL A 112 -6.66 -10.47 9.25
CA VAL A 112 -6.36 -9.05 9.20
C VAL A 112 -7.27 -8.31 10.18
N ARG A 113 -6.69 -7.51 11.07
CA ARG A 113 -7.41 -6.57 11.91
C ARG A 113 -7.35 -5.18 11.28
N TYR A 114 -8.49 -4.54 11.20
CA TYR A 114 -8.63 -3.18 10.68
C TYR A 114 -9.14 -2.26 11.78
N ALA A 115 -8.52 -1.09 11.90
CA ALA A 115 -8.98 -0.01 12.76
C ALA A 115 -9.11 1.28 11.95
N SER A 116 -10.28 1.90 12.03
CA SER A 116 -10.69 3.03 11.18
C SER A 116 -9.89 4.31 11.41
N GLY A 117 -9.34 4.86 10.34
CA GLY A 117 -8.72 6.18 10.29
C GLY A 117 -9.69 7.31 9.91
N GLN A 118 -9.13 8.41 9.42
CA GLN A 118 -9.89 9.63 9.10
C GLN A 118 -10.81 9.46 7.90
N ILE A 119 -10.38 8.74 6.86
CA ILE A 119 -11.20 8.50 5.66
C ILE A 119 -12.51 7.82 6.05
N ALA A 120 -12.45 6.70 6.77
CA ALA A 120 -13.63 5.93 7.17
C ALA A 120 -14.55 6.68 8.13
N LYS A 121 -14.02 7.58 8.95
CA LYS A 121 -14.81 8.41 9.87
C LYS A 121 -15.61 9.49 9.15
N ASN A 122 -15.09 9.98 8.04
CA ASN A 122 -15.71 11.05 7.26
C ASN A 122 -16.69 10.54 6.19
N SER A 123 -16.43 9.37 5.60
CA SER A 123 -17.25 8.82 4.53
C SER A 123 -17.38 7.31 4.63
N ALA A 124 -18.61 6.83 4.47
CA ALA A 124 -18.93 5.40 4.49
C ALA A 124 -18.60 4.67 3.17
N THR A 125 -18.40 5.40 2.09
CA THR A 125 -18.24 4.84 0.74
C THR A 125 -16.80 4.79 0.27
N ASP A 126 -15.90 5.44 1.02
CA ASP A 126 -14.53 5.69 0.57
C ASP A 126 -13.54 4.66 1.11
N VAL A 127 -13.95 3.81 2.05
CA VAL A 127 -13.16 2.66 2.48
C VAL A 127 -13.82 1.37 2.05
N LYS A 128 -13.09 0.60 1.25
CA LYS A 128 -13.53 -0.66 0.69
C LYS A 128 -12.53 -1.76 0.99
N ILE A 129 -13.01 -2.84 1.58
CA ILE A 129 -12.19 -4.02 1.82
C ILE A 129 -12.82 -5.21 1.10
N THR A 130 -12.03 -5.86 0.25
CA THR A 130 -12.47 -6.98 -0.58
C THR A 130 -11.78 -8.25 -0.13
N THR A 131 -12.56 -9.31 0.01
CA THR A 131 -12.10 -10.69 0.18
C THR A 131 -12.50 -11.50 -1.07
N PRO A 132 -12.08 -12.75 -1.22
CA PRO A 132 -12.51 -13.58 -2.37
C PRO A 132 -14.03 -13.72 -2.50
N THR A 133 -14.77 -13.66 -1.39
CA THR A 133 -16.21 -13.92 -1.35
C THR A 133 -17.07 -12.73 -0.95
N ALA A 134 -16.47 -11.61 -0.50
CA ALA A 134 -17.23 -10.47 0.01
C ALA A 134 -16.55 -9.13 -0.32
N THR A 135 -17.35 -8.08 -0.33
CA THR A 135 -16.88 -6.68 -0.33
C THR A 135 -17.53 -5.94 0.83
N ILE A 136 -16.72 -5.29 1.64
CA ILE A 136 -17.12 -4.60 2.86
C ILE A 136 -16.88 -3.10 2.66
N GLY A 137 -17.94 -2.31 2.82
CA GLY A 137 -17.81 -0.86 3.01
C GLY A 137 -17.65 -0.56 4.50
N VAL A 138 -16.71 0.29 4.87
CA VAL A 138 -16.38 0.57 6.27
C VAL A 138 -16.74 2.00 6.63
N ARG A 139 -17.47 2.16 7.72
CA ARG A 139 -17.79 3.47 8.30
C ARG A 139 -17.43 3.53 9.78
N GLY A 140 -16.21 3.98 10.06
CA GLY A 140 -15.78 4.25 11.44
C GLY A 140 -15.87 3.06 12.39
N THR A 141 -15.68 1.84 11.89
CA THR A 141 -15.83 0.59 12.66
C THR A 141 -14.52 -0.18 12.64
N ASP A 142 -14.13 -0.70 13.78
CA ASP A 142 -13.00 -1.61 13.90
C ASP A 142 -13.48 -3.05 13.82
N PHE A 143 -12.74 -3.90 13.11
CA PHE A 143 -13.09 -5.31 12.98
C PHE A 143 -11.87 -6.19 12.68
N THR A 144 -12.06 -7.47 12.86
CA THR A 144 -11.12 -8.50 12.42
C THR A 144 -11.81 -9.35 11.36
N MET A 145 -11.08 -9.65 10.28
CA MET A 145 -11.52 -10.60 9.25
C MET A 145 -10.53 -11.73 9.12
N THR A 146 -11.05 -12.92 8.88
CA THR A 146 -10.27 -14.12 8.60
C THR A 146 -10.72 -14.73 7.29
N ILE A 147 -9.77 -15.01 6.41
CA ILE A 147 -9.98 -15.64 5.11
C ILE A 147 -9.24 -16.97 5.14
N ASP A 148 -9.96 -18.06 4.89
CA ASP A 148 -9.38 -19.40 4.80
C ASP A 148 -8.81 -19.71 3.40
N GLU A 149 -8.20 -20.88 3.25
CA GLU A 149 -7.57 -21.33 2.00
C GLU A 149 -8.59 -21.57 0.86
N VAL A 150 -9.87 -21.78 1.19
CA VAL A 150 -10.94 -21.93 0.19
C VAL A 150 -11.64 -20.61 -0.13
N GLY A 151 -11.17 -19.49 0.48
CA GLY A 151 -11.68 -18.14 0.26
C GLY A 151 -12.89 -17.75 1.08
N SER A 152 -13.33 -18.60 2.02
CA SER A 152 -14.41 -18.28 2.96
C SER A 152 -13.98 -17.16 3.91
N SER A 153 -14.86 -16.22 4.19
CA SER A 153 -14.53 -15.02 4.95
C SER A 153 -15.40 -14.91 6.19
N THR A 154 -14.77 -14.78 7.35
CA THR A 154 -15.42 -14.49 8.63
C THR A 154 -15.04 -13.08 9.08
N ILE A 155 -16.05 -12.28 9.46
CA ILE A 155 -15.85 -10.90 9.92
C ILE A 155 -16.42 -10.77 11.31
N ILE A 156 -15.61 -10.26 12.25
CA ILE A 156 -15.98 -10.03 13.64
C ILE A 156 -15.78 -8.54 13.94
N LEU A 157 -16.89 -7.87 14.25
CA LEU A 157 -16.85 -6.47 14.68
C LEU A 157 -16.23 -6.39 16.08
N LEU A 158 -15.36 -5.42 16.27
CA LEU A 158 -14.76 -5.15 17.56
C LEU A 158 -15.53 -4.03 18.25
N PRO A 159 -15.73 -4.10 19.59
CA PRO A 159 -16.34 -3.01 20.31
C PRO A 159 -15.45 -1.78 20.21
N SER A 160 -16.05 -0.64 19.87
CA SER A 160 -15.37 0.66 19.96
C SER A 160 -15.19 1.01 21.44
N CYS A 161 -13.95 1.23 21.83
CA CYS A 161 -13.64 1.77 23.16
C CYS A 161 -13.86 3.26 23.20
#